data_26c65080bf0cefc8095d776a627a27ff
#
_entry.id   26c65080bf0cefc8095d776a627a27ff
#
_cell.length_a   1.000
_cell.length_b   1.000
_cell.length_c   1.000
_cell.angle_alpha   90.00
_cell.angle_beta   90.00
_cell.angle_gamma   90.00
#
_symmetry.space_group_name_H-M   'P 1'
#
loop_
_entity.id
_entity.type
_entity.pdbx_description
1 polymer ?
#
loop_
_entity_poly.entity_id
_entity_poly.type
_entity_poly.pdbx_seq_one_letter_code
_entity_poly.pdbx_strand_id
1 'polypeptide(L)'
;MTQIIERPAMPGDDTPEPAGAMLTDLPEVSSLTMAAAINRALHDAMAADDRVLVFGEDVATLGGVFRVTEGLSETFGEQRCFDTTLAESAIIGIAVGLAIRGFVPVPEIQFDGFSYPAFDQVVSHLAKYRMRTRGAVNMAVTVRIPSFGGIGAVEHHSESTETY
;
A
#
# COMPACT_ATOMS: atom_id res chain seq x y z
N MET A 1 1.43 6.59 -40.91
CA MET A 1 0.19 7.02 -40.24
C MET A 1 -0.28 5.86 -39.37
N THR A 2 -0.01 5.88 -38.09
CA THR A 2 -0.42 4.84 -37.13
C THR A 2 -1.82 5.21 -36.66
N GLN A 3 -2.80 4.42 -37.03
CA GLN A 3 -4.18 4.59 -36.51
C GLN A 3 -4.19 4.25 -35.03
N ILE A 4 -4.55 5.20 -34.21
CA ILE A 4 -4.84 4.97 -32.77
C ILE A 4 -6.17 4.22 -32.74
N ILE A 5 -6.16 2.96 -32.32
CA ILE A 5 -7.38 2.18 -32.09
C ILE A 5 -8.02 2.76 -30.83
N GLU A 6 -9.11 3.50 -30.99
CA GLU A 6 -9.92 3.94 -29.86
C GLU A 6 -10.52 2.72 -29.15
N ARG A 7 -10.31 2.66 -27.85
CA ARG A 7 -10.84 1.62 -26.97
C ARG A 7 -12.37 1.76 -26.89
N PRO A 8 -13.16 0.73 -27.21
CA PRO A 8 -14.61 0.81 -27.04
C PRO A 8 -14.94 1.03 -25.56
N ALA A 9 -15.86 1.95 -25.28
CA ALA A 9 -16.37 2.22 -23.94
C ALA A 9 -16.98 0.94 -23.35
N MET A 10 -16.53 0.56 -22.15
CA MET A 10 -17.11 -0.57 -21.41
C MET A 10 -18.43 -0.11 -20.78
N PRO A 11 -19.53 -0.89 -20.91
CA PRO A 11 -20.78 -0.55 -20.25
C PRO A 11 -20.59 -0.59 -18.72
N GLY A 12 -20.84 0.54 -18.05
CA GLY A 12 -20.75 0.66 -16.60
C GLY A 12 -19.54 1.43 -16.08
N ASP A 13 -18.83 2.19 -16.91
CA ASP A 13 -17.76 3.10 -16.46
C ASP A 13 -18.37 4.42 -15.95
N ASP A 14 -19.24 4.32 -14.94
CA ASP A 14 -19.67 5.45 -14.11
C ASP A 14 -18.61 5.76 -13.05
N THR A 15 -17.34 5.86 -13.46
CA THR A 15 -16.34 6.49 -12.58
C THR A 15 -16.71 7.97 -12.52
N PRO A 16 -17.09 8.50 -11.33
CA PRO A 16 -17.29 9.93 -11.21
C PRO A 16 -15.98 10.61 -11.63
N GLU A 17 -16.07 11.57 -12.55
CA GLU A 17 -14.93 12.46 -12.80
C GLU A 17 -14.42 12.95 -11.44
N PRO A 18 -13.09 12.98 -11.25
CA PRO A 18 -12.55 13.57 -10.04
C PRO A 18 -13.10 15.00 -9.99
N ALA A 19 -14.01 15.24 -9.04
CA ALA A 19 -14.52 16.57 -8.78
C ALA A 19 -13.30 17.45 -8.63
N GLY A 20 -13.12 18.38 -9.57
CA GLY A 20 -12.09 19.41 -9.51
C GLY A 20 -12.36 20.31 -8.30
N ALA A 21 -12.10 19.80 -7.11
CA ALA A 21 -11.99 20.61 -5.91
C ALA A 21 -10.86 21.60 -6.19
N MET A 22 -11.22 22.84 -6.37
CA MET A 22 -10.24 23.92 -6.50
C MET A 22 -9.34 23.87 -5.27
N LEU A 23 -8.03 23.75 -5.50
CA LEU A 23 -6.97 23.72 -4.48
C LEU A 23 -6.88 25.00 -3.62
N THR A 24 -7.89 25.88 -3.70
CA THR A 24 -7.91 27.20 -3.04
C THR A 24 -8.34 27.20 -1.58
N ASP A 25 -8.89 26.10 -1.06
CA ASP A 25 -9.38 25.98 0.31
C ASP A 25 -8.67 24.88 1.13
N LEU A 26 -7.42 24.58 0.78
CA LEU A 26 -6.62 23.70 1.64
C LEU A 26 -6.30 24.44 2.95
N PRO A 27 -6.58 23.84 4.12
CA PRO A 27 -6.17 24.42 5.40
C PRO A 27 -4.65 24.63 5.36
N GLU A 28 -4.19 25.67 6.06
CA GLU A 28 -2.79 26.07 6.17
C GLU A 28 -1.89 24.82 6.33
N VAL A 29 -1.07 24.54 5.31
CA VAL A 29 -0.27 23.29 5.25
C VAL A 29 0.82 23.41 6.31
N SER A 30 0.59 22.84 7.48
CA SER A 30 1.67 22.58 8.42
C SER A 30 2.71 21.69 7.73
N SER A 31 3.95 22.13 7.65
CA SER A 31 5.02 21.30 7.08
C SER A 31 5.24 20.06 7.94
N LEU A 32 4.86 18.90 7.41
CA LEU A 32 5.11 17.61 8.03
C LEU A 32 6.36 16.98 7.42
N THR A 33 7.06 16.16 8.20
CA THR A 33 8.03 15.22 7.61
C THR A 33 7.26 14.21 6.76
N MET A 34 7.94 13.56 5.80
CA MET A 34 7.32 12.52 4.97
C MET A 34 6.74 11.39 5.84
N ALA A 35 7.48 10.94 6.85
CA ALA A 35 7.00 9.91 7.78
C ALA A 35 5.71 10.34 8.50
N ALA A 36 5.67 11.56 9.03
CA ALA A 36 4.48 12.09 9.70
C ALA A 36 3.30 12.26 8.73
N ALA A 37 3.54 12.66 7.49
CA ALA A 37 2.50 12.79 6.47
C ALA A 37 1.89 11.42 6.10
N ILE A 38 2.73 10.39 5.95
CA ILE A 38 2.26 9.02 5.68
C ILE A 38 1.50 8.47 6.89
N ASN A 39 2.02 8.66 8.11
CA ASN A 39 1.31 8.25 9.33
C ASN A 39 -0.08 8.88 9.41
N ARG A 40 -0.18 10.19 9.17
CA ARG A 40 -1.45 10.90 9.15
C ARG A 40 -2.40 10.35 8.08
N ALA A 41 -1.90 10.08 6.87
CA ALA A 41 -2.72 9.52 5.79
C ALA A 41 -3.24 8.12 6.13
N LEU A 42 -2.43 7.27 6.78
CA LEU A 42 -2.85 5.95 7.25
C LEU A 42 -3.92 6.07 8.33
N HIS A 43 -3.72 6.96 9.29
CA HIS A 43 -4.70 7.23 10.35
C HIS A 43 -6.03 7.69 9.75
N ASP A 44 -6.01 8.66 8.85
CA ASP A 44 -7.22 9.20 8.22
C ASP A 44 -7.93 8.13 7.37
N ALA A 45 -7.19 7.30 6.64
CA ALA A 45 -7.75 6.19 5.87
C ALA A 45 -8.40 5.13 6.75
N MET A 46 -7.75 4.74 7.85
CA MET A 46 -8.30 3.77 8.80
C MET A 46 -9.51 4.31 9.56
N ALA A 47 -9.55 5.61 9.85
CA ALA A 47 -10.71 6.26 10.46
C ALA A 47 -11.90 6.35 9.50
N ALA A 48 -11.65 6.50 8.21
CA ALA A 48 -12.69 6.65 7.19
C ALA A 48 -13.29 5.32 6.71
N ASP A 49 -12.52 4.21 6.76
CA ASP A 49 -12.95 2.92 6.23
C ASP A 49 -12.45 1.77 7.12
N ASP A 50 -13.39 1.05 7.73
CA ASP A 50 -13.11 -0.10 8.60
C ASP A 50 -12.47 -1.29 7.88
N ARG A 51 -12.47 -1.31 6.56
CA ARG A 51 -11.84 -2.35 5.76
C ARG A 51 -10.33 -2.14 5.57
N VAL A 52 -9.81 -0.96 5.89
CA VAL A 52 -8.36 -0.68 5.80
C VAL A 52 -7.63 -1.40 6.90
N LEU A 53 -6.67 -2.25 6.51
CA LEU A 53 -5.83 -3.04 7.41
C LEU A 53 -4.36 -2.73 7.13
N VAL A 54 -3.62 -2.37 8.17
CA VAL A 54 -2.18 -2.07 8.09
C VAL A 54 -1.42 -3.19 8.79
N PHE A 55 -0.47 -3.81 8.12
CA PHE A 55 0.28 -4.92 8.70
C PHE A 55 1.65 -5.13 8.03
N GLY A 56 2.51 -5.84 8.72
CA GLY A 56 3.87 -6.14 8.30
C GLY A 56 4.74 -6.50 9.50
N GLU A 57 6.04 -6.48 9.32
CA GLU A 57 6.98 -6.75 10.40
C GLU A 57 7.16 -5.51 11.26
N ASP A 58 6.99 -5.65 12.58
CA ASP A 58 7.13 -4.59 13.58
C ASP A 58 6.19 -3.37 13.38
N VAL A 59 5.16 -3.52 12.59
CA VAL A 59 4.24 -2.45 12.17
C VAL A 59 3.34 -2.01 13.33
N ALA A 60 2.86 -2.96 14.13
CA ALA A 60 1.96 -2.66 15.24
C ALA A 60 2.74 -2.28 16.52
N THR A 61 3.51 -3.22 17.06
CA THR A 61 4.17 -3.08 18.36
C THR A 61 5.21 -1.97 18.39
N LEU A 62 6.03 -1.87 17.34
CA LEU A 62 7.10 -0.87 17.26
C LEU A 62 6.71 0.38 16.47
N GLY A 63 5.58 0.37 15.75
CA GLY A 63 5.20 1.47 14.88
C GLY A 63 6.02 1.56 13.59
N GLY A 64 6.59 0.43 13.15
CA GLY A 64 7.47 0.32 12.00
C GLY A 64 8.90 0.81 12.27
N VAL A 65 9.85 0.38 11.44
CA VAL A 65 11.27 0.75 11.55
C VAL A 65 11.48 2.26 11.49
N PHE A 66 10.70 2.95 10.66
CA PHE A 66 10.76 4.41 10.48
C PHE A 66 9.65 5.15 11.22
N ARG A 67 8.97 4.50 12.18
CA ARG A 67 7.87 5.06 12.98
C ARG A 67 6.70 5.61 12.16
N VAL A 68 6.51 5.08 10.98
CA VAL A 68 5.44 5.53 10.07
C VAL A 68 4.07 5.03 10.51
N THR A 69 4.01 3.92 11.25
CA THR A 69 2.79 3.29 11.73
C THR A 69 2.57 3.46 13.25
N GLU A 70 3.38 4.30 13.89
CA GLU A 70 3.29 4.56 15.33
C GLU A 70 1.88 5.06 15.72
N GLY A 71 1.32 4.50 16.80
CA GLY A 71 0.00 4.87 17.32
C GLY A 71 -1.20 4.25 16.60
N LEU A 72 -1.02 3.58 15.46
CA LEU A 72 -2.14 3.01 14.72
C LEU A 72 -2.78 1.83 15.46
N SER A 73 -1.96 0.93 16.02
CA SER A 73 -2.47 -0.23 16.75
C SER A 73 -3.20 0.16 18.03
N GLU A 74 -2.70 1.17 18.75
CA GLU A 74 -3.35 1.72 19.93
C GLU A 74 -4.69 2.36 19.61
N THR A 75 -4.78 3.01 18.44
CA THR A 75 -6.00 3.74 18.04
C THR A 75 -7.06 2.82 17.45
N PHE A 76 -6.67 1.87 16.58
CA PHE A 76 -7.60 1.07 15.78
C PHE A 76 -7.67 -0.40 16.20
N GLY A 77 -6.82 -0.82 17.13
CA GLY A 77 -6.75 -2.18 17.64
C GLY A 77 -5.89 -3.13 16.80
N GLU A 78 -5.44 -4.20 17.45
CA GLU A 78 -4.56 -5.22 16.85
C GLU A 78 -5.20 -6.01 15.70
N GLN A 79 -6.51 -5.98 15.56
CA GLN A 79 -7.19 -6.62 14.43
C GLN A 79 -7.09 -5.81 13.15
N ARG A 80 -6.77 -4.51 13.24
CA ARG A 80 -6.67 -3.61 12.10
C ARG A 80 -5.25 -3.12 11.83
N CYS A 81 -4.39 -3.09 12.86
CA CYS A 81 -2.97 -2.84 12.72
C CYS A 81 -2.21 -3.92 13.48
N PHE A 82 -1.56 -4.85 12.77
CA PHE A 82 -0.96 -6.04 13.37
C PHE A 82 0.39 -6.41 12.80
N ASP A 83 1.20 -7.05 13.65
CA ASP A 83 2.49 -7.60 13.25
C ASP A 83 2.32 -8.95 12.54
N THR A 84 3.21 -9.21 11.58
CA THR A 84 3.33 -10.50 10.92
C THR A 84 4.62 -11.21 11.32
N THR A 85 4.74 -12.48 10.96
CA THR A 85 6.04 -13.15 10.95
C THR A 85 6.93 -12.58 9.85
N LEU A 86 8.25 -12.73 9.99
CA LEU A 86 9.26 -12.37 8.99
C LEU A 86 9.16 -13.33 7.79
N ALA A 87 8.28 -12.98 6.84
CA ALA A 87 8.02 -13.77 5.64
C ALA A 87 7.33 -12.91 4.58
N GLU A 88 8.10 -12.17 3.80
CA GLU A 88 7.59 -11.14 2.87
C GLU A 88 6.66 -11.72 1.81
N SER A 89 6.92 -12.95 1.35
CA SER A 89 5.99 -13.62 0.42
C SER A 89 4.63 -13.90 1.07
N ALA A 90 4.61 -14.21 2.37
CA ALA A 90 3.37 -14.39 3.12
C ALA A 90 2.66 -13.06 3.36
N ILE A 91 3.39 -11.98 3.65
CA ILE A 91 2.83 -10.62 3.82
C ILE A 91 2.04 -10.22 2.58
N ILE A 92 2.64 -10.34 1.38
CA ILE A 92 1.95 -10.01 0.14
C ILE A 92 0.85 -11.02 -0.18
N GLY A 93 1.06 -12.32 0.08
CA GLY A 93 0.05 -13.35 -0.10
C GLY A 93 -1.20 -13.13 0.76
N ILE A 94 -1.02 -12.71 2.02
CA ILE A 94 -2.11 -12.31 2.93
C ILE A 94 -2.86 -11.10 2.36
N ALA A 95 -2.14 -10.08 1.87
CA ALA A 95 -2.75 -8.91 1.26
C ALA A 95 -3.64 -9.28 0.06
N VAL A 96 -3.17 -10.18 -0.81
CA VAL A 96 -3.99 -10.70 -1.93
C VAL A 96 -5.27 -11.37 -1.42
N GLY A 97 -5.16 -12.24 -0.41
CA GLY A 97 -6.30 -12.92 0.18
C GLY A 97 -7.31 -11.97 0.82
N LEU A 98 -6.83 -10.99 1.57
CA LEU A 98 -7.65 -9.95 2.20
C LEU A 98 -8.38 -9.08 1.15
N ALA A 99 -7.69 -8.69 0.07
CA ALA A 99 -8.30 -7.91 -1.01
C ALA A 99 -9.40 -8.71 -1.74
N ILE A 100 -9.21 -10.03 -1.95
CA ILE A 100 -10.25 -10.92 -2.49
C ILE A 100 -11.48 -10.93 -1.57
N ARG A 101 -11.28 -10.83 -0.27
CA ARG A 101 -12.37 -10.78 0.73
C ARG A 101 -13.01 -9.40 0.89
N GLY A 102 -12.55 -8.39 0.13
CA GLY A 102 -13.12 -7.04 0.13
C GLY A 102 -12.52 -6.09 1.16
N PHE A 103 -11.43 -6.47 1.83
CA PHE A 103 -10.63 -5.56 2.63
C PHE A 103 -9.75 -4.66 1.74
N VAL A 104 -9.19 -3.63 2.34
CA VAL A 104 -8.25 -2.69 1.73
C VAL A 104 -6.90 -2.80 2.46
N PRO A 105 -6.11 -3.82 2.15
CA PRO A 105 -4.86 -4.06 2.85
C PRO A 105 -3.76 -3.07 2.45
N VAL A 106 -3.01 -2.64 3.46
CA VAL A 106 -1.81 -1.81 3.34
C VAL A 106 -0.64 -2.55 3.99
N PRO A 107 -0.10 -3.58 3.33
CA PRO A 107 1.07 -4.30 3.84
C PRO A 107 2.33 -3.45 3.74
N GLU A 108 3.25 -3.62 4.71
CA GLU A 108 4.59 -3.06 4.69
C GLU A 108 5.63 -4.19 4.58
N ILE A 109 6.60 -3.99 3.68
CA ILE A 109 7.88 -4.70 3.66
C ILE A 109 8.91 -3.72 4.22
N GLN A 110 9.72 -4.15 5.19
CA GLN A 110 10.56 -3.23 5.96
C GLN A 110 11.58 -2.45 5.13
N PHE A 111 12.16 -3.07 4.09
CA PHE A 111 13.14 -2.47 3.21
C PHE A 111 13.01 -3.01 1.79
N ASP A 112 13.39 -2.21 0.82
CA ASP A 112 13.24 -2.55 -0.59
C ASP A 112 14.01 -3.82 -0.99
N GLY A 113 15.23 -4.01 -0.47
CA GLY A 113 16.02 -5.23 -0.68
C GLY A 113 15.36 -6.51 -0.15
N PHE A 114 14.34 -6.41 0.71
CA PHE A 114 13.56 -7.54 1.21
C PHE A 114 12.33 -7.85 0.36
N SER A 115 12.11 -7.11 -0.72
CA SER A 115 11.00 -7.36 -1.64
C SER A 115 11.20 -8.63 -2.50
N TYR A 116 12.44 -9.10 -2.69
CA TYR A 116 12.76 -10.25 -3.53
C TYR A 116 12.00 -11.53 -3.17
N PRO A 117 11.88 -11.95 -1.89
CA PRO A 117 11.07 -13.12 -1.52
C PRO A 117 9.59 -12.96 -1.86
N ALA A 118 9.07 -11.73 -1.90
CA ALA A 118 7.68 -11.42 -2.23
C ALA A 118 7.43 -11.23 -3.73
N PHE A 119 8.47 -11.19 -4.56
CA PHE A 119 8.37 -10.79 -5.96
C PHE A 119 7.39 -11.66 -6.76
N ASP A 120 7.38 -12.97 -6.55
CA ASP A 120 6.40 -13.86 -7.19
C ASP A 120 4.96 -13.49 -6.82
N GLN A 121 4.68 -13.20 -5.56
CA GLN A 121 3.34 -12.81 -5.10
C GLN A 121 2.89 -11.49 -5.74
N VAL A 122 3.80 -10.53 -5.92
CA VAL A 122 3.52 -9.26 -6.59
C VAL A 122 3.22 -9.51 -8.07
N VAL A 123 4.13 -10.17 -8.79
CA VAL A 123 4.06 -10.30 -10.25
C VAL A 123 3.01 -11.32 -10.67
N SER A 124 2.95 -12.48 -10.00
CA SER A 124 2.08 -13.58 -10.41
C SER A 124 0.66 -13.45 -9.90
N HIS A 125 0.47 -12.79 -8.77
CA HIS A 125 -0.84 -12.67 -8.13
C HIS A 125 -1.36 -11.24 -8.09
N LEU A 126 -0.75 -10.35 -7.32
CA LEU A 126 -1.25 -9.01 -7.09
C LEU A 126 -1.48 -8.24 -8.40
N ALA A 127 -0.47 -8.19 -9.27
CA ALA A 127 -0.53 -7.45 -10.52
C ALA A 127 -1.52 -8.03 -11.55
N LYS A 128 -1.82 -9.33 -11.47
CA LYS A 128 -2.56 -10.03 -12.54
C LYS A 128 -3.97 -10.48 -12.13
N TYR A 129 -4.30 -10.46 -10.85
CA TYR A 129 -5.53 -11.08 -10.36
C TYR A 129 -6.78 -10.39 -10.93
N ARG A 130 -6.80 -9.08 -10.98
CA ARG A 130 -7.91 -8.32 -11.58
C ARG A 130 -8.14 -8.70 -13.05
N MET A 131 -7.07 -8.85 -13.83
CA MET A 131 -7.15 -9.28 -15.22
C MET A 131 -7.68 -10.71 -15.34
N ARG A 132 -7.13 -11.66 -14.54
CA ARG A 132 -7.54 -13.07 -14.54
C ARG A 132 -9.01 -13.25 -14.19
N THR A 133 -9.54 -12.43 -13.30
CA THR A 133 -10.94 -12.44 -12.89
C THR A 133 -11.85 -11.59 -13.77
N ARG A 134 -11.32 -11.03 -14.88
CA ARG A 134 -12.04 -10.12 -15.78
C ARG A 134 -12.70 -8.95 -15.05
N GLY A 135 -12.03 -8.43 -14.02
CA GLY A 135 -12.52 -7.32 -13.20
C GLY A 135 -13.51 -7.71 -12.10
N ALA A 136 -13.86 -9.00 -11.94
CA ALA A 136 -14.76 -9.44 -10.88
C ALA A 136 -14.19 -9.22 -9.48
N VAL A 137 -12.86 -9.22 -9.34
CA VAL A 137 -12.18 -8.92 -8.09
C VAL A 137 -11.34 -7.66 -8.26
N ASN A 138 -11.57 -6.68 -7.39
CA ASN A 138 -10.74 -5.49 -7.30
C ASN A 138 -9.60 -5.75 -6.31
N MET A 139 -8.34 -5.52 -6.76
CA MET A 139 -7.14 -5.66 -5.94
C MET A 139 -6.79 -4.30 -5.31
N ALA A 140 -7.59 -3.86 -4.34
CA ALA A 140 -7.39 -2.61 -3.61
C ALA A 140 -6.26 -2.76 -2.57
N VAL A 141 -5.03 -2.97 -3.02
CA VAL A 141 -3.85 -3.17 -2.17
C VAL A 141 -2.86 -2.03 -2.39
N THR A 142 -2.35 -1.46 -1.30
CA THR A 142 -1.26 -0.48 -1.32
C THR A 142 -0.06 -1.06 -0.59
N VAL A 143 0.91 -1.57 -1.34
CA VAL A 143 2.17 -2.07 -0.75
C VAL A 143 3.07 -0.89 -0.43
N ARG A 144 3.58 -0.85 0.79
CA ARG A 144 4.54 0.14 1.26
C ARG A 144 5.90 -0.52 1.46
N ILE A 145 6.92 0.05 0.84
CA ILE A 145 8.29 -0.45 0.92
C ILE A 145 9.21 0.77 1.03
N PRO A 146 9.85 1.02 2.17
CA PRO A 146 10.88 2.05 2.28
C PRO A 146 12.06 1.69 1.36
N SER A 147 12.49 2.65 0.55
CA SER A 147 13.61 2.50 -0.38
C SER A 147 14.62 3.63 -0.21
N PHE A 148 15.76 3.48 -0.83
CA PHE A 148 16.91 4.36 -0.78
C PHE A 148 17.70 4.37 0.52
N GLY A 149 18.94 4.77 0.40
CA GLY A 149 19.92 4.82 1.47
C GLY A 149 19.78 6.05 2.37
N GLY A 150 20.91 6.51 2.86
CA GLY A 150 20.99 7.64 3.77
C GLY A 150 21.03 7.26 5.25
N ILE A 151 20.77 6.01 5.57
CA ILE A 151 20.82 5.47 6.94
C ILE A 151 22.19 4.87 7.30
N GLY A 152 23.14 4.81 6.34
CA GLY A 152 24.47 4.21 6.55
C GLY A 152 24.46 2.69 6.71
N ALA A 153 23.41 2.01 6.25
CA ALA A 153 23.28 0.57 6.32
C ALA A 153 23.99 -0.13 5.15
N VAL A 154 24.15 -1.46 5.28
CA VAL A 154 24.66 -2.33 4.22
C VAL A 154 23.69 -2.39 3.02
N GLU A 155 24.15 -2.89 1.89
CA GLU A 155 23.45 -2.82 0.59
C GLU A 155 21.99 -3.27 0.64
N HIS A 156 21.68 -4.40 1.28
CA HIS A 156 20.30 -4.92 1.33
C HIS A 156 19.29 -4.06 2.11
N HIS A 157 19.76 -3.07 2.87
CA HIS A 157 18.92 -2.04 3.48
C HIS A 157 18.90 -0.72 2.70
N SER A 158 19.59 -0.66 1.57
CA SER A 158 19.78 0.55 0.77
C SER A 158 19.54 0.31 -0.72
N GLU A 159 18.95 -0.83 -1.06
CA GLU A 159 18.60 -1.15 -2.44
C GLU A 159 17.39 -0.33 -2.93
N SER A 160 17.23 -0.33 -4.25
CA SER A 160 16.18 0.35 -4.98
C SER A 160 15.81 -0.55 -6.16
N THR A 161 14.72 -1.33 -6.00
CA THR A 161 14.38 -2.44 -6.89
C THR A 161 13.34 -2.08 -7.95
N GLU A 162 12.97 -0.82 -8.12
CA GLU A 162 11.89 -0.36 -8.99
C GLU A 162 12.13 -0.65 -10.49
N THR A 163 13.33 -1.06 -10.83
CA THR A 163 13.71 -1.36 -12.23
C THR A 163 13.47 -2.81 -12.64
N TYR A 164 13.04 -3.70 -11.74
CA TYR A 164 12.79 -5.12 -12.00
C TYR A 164 11.37 -5.47 -12.40
#